data_6cc6f032f487d4482f8344e2b742fc6b
#
_entry.id   6cc6f032f487d4482f8344e2b742fc6b
#
_cell.length_a   1.000
_cell.length_b   1.000
_cell.length_c   1.000
_cell.angle_alpha   90.00
_cell.angle_beta   90.00
_cell.angle_gamma   90.00
#
_symmetry.space_group_name_H-M   'P 1'
#
loop_
_entity.id
_entity.type
_entity.pdbx_description
1 polymer ?
#
loop_
_entity_poly.entity_id
_entity_poly.type
_entity_poly.pdbx_seq_one_letter_code
_entity_poly.pdbx_strand_id
1 'polypeptide(L)'
;VLTSVLALLDSALAQYSAVRPGSEFNTSIRAAGLDVENTIYAMQARYQRIAGDHSAALAAANLVNLAVLSVMPFSDQAINPIHDLSNRAGYVKPRDTLRLTAEAGDARAAYHVTVAAIRGNVRPLDNFAQYASNSSSIPFYYPGEMRLIGAEALTNLGDIPGARAAVNGVRTKCGGSLNEPKACLAALADTLLDTAPELLAE
;
A
#
# COMPACT_ATOMS: atom_id res chain seq x y z
N VAL A 1 1.41 11.96 20.55
CA VAL A 1 1.16 12.16 19.11
C VAL A 1 0.35 10.99 18.53
N LEU A 2 0.82 9.75 18.66
CA LEU A 2 0.16 8.57 18.05
C LEU A 2 -1.25 8.35 18.61
N THR A 3 -1.44 8.43 19.93
CA THR A 3 -2.75 8.33 20.60
C THR A 3 -3.73 9.38 20.06
N SER A 4 -3.26 10.61 19.83
CA SER A 4 -4.11 11.67 19.28
C SER A 4 -4.52 11.41 17.83
N VAL A 5 -3.64 10.81 17.03
CA VAL A 5 -3.97 10.43 15.63
C VAL A 5 -5.04 9.34 15.63
N LEU A 6 -4.91 8.32 16.45
CA LEU A 6 -5.89 7.24 16.56
C LEU A 6 -7.25 7.78 17.03
N ALA A 7 -7.28 8.63 18.07
CA ALA A 7 -8.52 9.27 18.52
C ALA A 7 -9.19 10.13 17.44
N LEU A 8 -8.41 10.82 16.60
CA LEU A 8 -8.96 11.57 15.48
C LEU A 8 -9.57 10.66 14.41
N LEU A 9 -8.93 9.53 14.10
CA LEU A 9 -9.46 8.55 13.15
C LEU A 9 -10.74 7.90 13.67
N ASP A 10 -10.81 7.57 14.98
CA ASP A 10 -12.01 7.04 15.61
C ASP A 10 -13.16 8.05 15.56
N SER A 11 -12.87 9.31 15.85
CA SER A 11 -13.85 10.40 15.78
C SER A 11 -14.34 10.62 14.34
N ALA A 12 -13.44 10.58 13.36
CA ALA A 12 -13.77 10.72 11.95
C ALA A 12 -14.69 9.57 11.47
N LEU A 13 -14.37 8.34 11.86
CA LEU A 13 -15.19 7.16 11.54
C LEU A 13 -16.57 7.25 12.17
N ALA A 14 -16.65 7.61 13.47
CA ALA A 14 -17.90 7.76 14.17
C ALA A 14 -18.81 8.81 13.52
N GLN A 15 -18.27 9.97 13.15
CA GLN A 15 -19.02 11.01 12.46
C GLN A 15 -19.45 10.60 11.05
N TYR A 16 -18.55 9.98 10.28
CA TYR A 16 -18.86 9.49 8.95
C TYR A 16 -19.99 8.44 8.96
N SER A 17 -20.00 7.58 9.96
CA SER A 17 -21.02 6.55 10.15
C SER A 17 -22.37 7.12 10.63
N ALA A 18 -22.34 8.14 11.50
CA ALA A 18 -23.54 8.78 12.05
C ALA A 18 -24.29 9.61 11.00
N VAL A 19 -23.55 10.31 10.12
CA VAL A 19 -24.09 11.15 9.05
C VAL A 19 -23.50 10.70 7.73
N ARG A 20 -23.97 9.56 7.20
CA ARG A 20 -23.48 9.07 5.91
C ARG A 20 -23.69 10.13 4.83
N PRO A 21 -22.63 10.53 4.12
CA PRO A 21 -22.73 11.54 3.09
C PRO A 21 -23.73 11.15 2.01
N GLY A 22 -24.59 12.13 1.62
CA GLY A 22 -25.57 11.95 0.56
C GLY A 22 -24.93 11.78 -0.83
N SER A 23 -25.78 11.52 -1.82
CA SER A 23 -25.34 11.35 -3.22
C SER A 23 -24.61 12.57 -3.76
N GLU A 24 -25.07 13.78 -3.43
CA GLU A 24 -24.44 15.03 -3.88
C GLU A 24 -22.99 15.17 -3.40
N PHE A 25 -22.72 14.88 -2.12
CA PHE A 25 -21.35 14.83 -1.62
C PHE A 25 -20.49 13.83 -2.39
N ASN A 26 -21.03 12.63 -2.60
CA ASN A 26 -20.29 11.53 -3.23
C ASN A 26 -19.99 11.79 -4.72
N THR A 27 -20.83 12.56 -5.42
CA THR A 27 -20.69 12.81 -6.86
C THR A 27 -20.02 14.16 -7.18
N SER A 28 -20.20 15.16 -6.34
CA SER A 28 -19.82 16.55 -6.66
C SER A 28 -18.72 17.12 -5.76
N ILE A 29 -18.55 16.59 -4.54
CA ILE A 29 -17.60 17.13 -3.56
C ILE A 29 -16.45 16.17 -3.31
N ARG A 30 -16.75 14.88 -3.11
CA ARG A 30 -15.73 13.88 -2.86
C ARG A 30 -14.84 13.67 -4.09
N ALA A 31 -13.52 13.68 -3.89
CA ALA A 31 -12.57 13.41 -4.97
C ALA A 31 -12.84 12.04 -5.62
N ALA A 32 -12.78 12.00 -6.94
CA ALA A 32 -12.97 10.76 -7.69
C ALA A 32 -11.95 9.70 -7.27
N GLY A 33 -12.43 8.49 -6.97
CA GLY A 33 -11.57 7.40 -6.50
C GLY A 33 -11.23 7.40 -5.01
N LEU A 34 -11.63 8.43 -4.24
CA LEU A 34 -11.47 8.44 -2.78
C LEU A 34 -12.60 7.62 -2.13
N ASP A 35 -12.24 6.60 -1.38
CA ASP A 35 -13.12 5.89 -0.46
C ASP A 35 -12.76 6.26 0.97
N VAL A 36 -13.61 7.09 1.61
CA VAL A 36 -13.31 7.69 2.92
C VAL A 36 -13.27 6.62 4.00
N GLU A 37 -14.26 5.73 4.05
CA GLU A 37 -14.38 4.71 5.09
C GLU A 37 -13.21 3.73 5.04
N ASN A 38 -12.91 3.17 3.87
CA ASN A 38 -11.76 2.29 3.70
C ASN A 38 -10.42 3.00 3.97
N THR A 39 -10.30 4.30 3.62
CA THR A 39 -9.10 5.06 3.94
C THR A 39 -8.91 5.20 5.45
N ILE A 40 -9.98 5.46 6.21
CA ILE A 40 -9.90 5.54 7.68
C ILE A 40 -9.48 4.19 8.26
N TYR A 41 -10.10 3.08 7.87
CA TYR A 41 -9.71 1.74 8.34
C TYR A 41 -8.25 1.42 8.03
N ALA A 42 -7.79 1.72 6.82
CA ALA A 42 -6.40 1.48 6.44
C ALA A 42 -5.42 2.32 7.26
N MET A 43 -5.75 3.59 7.57
CA MET A 43 -4.94 4.43 8.44
C MET A 43 -4.95 3.91 9.88
N GLN A 44 -6.11 3.48 10.41
CA GLN A 44 -6.18 2.84 11.72
C GLN A 44 -5.29 1.61 11.78
N ALA A 45 -5.33 0.72 10.79
CA ALA A 45 -4.48 -0.45 10.73
C ALA A 45 -2.99 -0.10 10.78
N ARG A 46 -2.53 0.90 10.01
CA ARG A 46 -1.15 1.38 10.03
C ARG A 46 -0.73 1.93 11.37
N TYR A 47 -1.55 2.82 11.96
CA TYR A 47 -1.19 3.49 13.19
C TYR A 47 -1.30 2.58 14.41
N GLN A 48 -2.23 1.62 14.44
CA GLN A 48 -2.28 0.58 15.46
C GLN A 48 -1.06 -0.35 15.38
N ARG A 49 -0.64 -0.73 14.15
CA ARG A 49 0.61 -1.47 13.94
C ARG A 49 1.82 -0.70 14.52
N ILE A 50 1.94 0.60 14.22
CA ILE A 50 3.01 1.46 14.75
C ILE A 50 2.93 1.59 16.27
N ALA A 51 1.73 1.55 16.84
CA ALA A 51 1.51 1.56 18.28
C ALA A 51 1.87 0.23 18.97
N GLY A 52 2.07 -0.85 18.20
CA GLY A 52 2.29 -2.19 18.73
C GLY A 52 1.00 -2.90 19.18
N ASP A 53 -0.17 -2.31 18.91
CA ASP A 53 -1.46 -2.97 19.15
C ASP A 53 -1.82 -3.87 17.97
N HIS A 54 -1.25 -5.07 17.97
CA HIS A 54 -1.43 -6.04 16.88
C HIS A 54 -2.88 -6.51 16.76
N SER A 55 -3.61 -6.61 17.85
CA SER A 55 -5.02 -7.00 17.85
C SER A 55 -5.88 -5.95 17.14
N ALA A 56 -5.72 -4.68 17.51
CA ALA A 56 -6.44 -3.57 16.89
C ALA A 56 -6.01 -3.36 15.42
N ALA A 57 -4.71 -3.54 15.11
CA ALA A 57 -4.21 -3.47 13.73
C ALA A 57 -4.84 -4.53 12.83
N LEU A 58 -4.93 -5.78 13.31
CA LEU A 58 -5.58 -6.87 12.59
C LEU A 58 -7.07 -6.59 12.39
N ALA A 59 -7.76 -6.15 13.45
CA ALA A 59 -9.18 -5.81 13.37
C ALA A 59 -9.45 -4.72 12.32
N ALA A 60 -8.68 -3.63 12.34
CA ALA A 60 -8.82 -2.54 11.38
C ALA A 60 -8.49 -2.98 9.94
N ALA A 61 -7.41 -3.76 9.74
CA ALA A 61 -7.02 -4.27 8.42
C ALA A 61 -8.12 -5.17 7.81
N ASN A 62 -8.81 -5.96 8.63
CA ASN A 62 -9.90 -6.84 8.19
C ASN A 62 -11.19 -6.08 7.81
N LEU A 63 -11.36 -4.84 8.27
CA LEU A 63 -12.49 -4.00 7.87
C LEU A 63 -12.31 -3.36 6.50
N VAL A 64 -11.08 -3.29 5.99
CA VAL A 64 -10.80 -2.72 4.67
C VAL A 64 -11.34 -3.62 3.57
N ASN A 65 -12.18 -3.07 2.69
CA ASN A 65 -12.63 -3.78 1.48
C ASN A 65 -11.47 -3.87 0.47
N LEU A 66 -10.85 -5.03 0.37
CA LEU A 66 -9.70 -5.28 -0.51
C LEU A 66 -10.02 -5.27 -2.01
N ALA A 67 -11.29 -5.17 -2.38
CA ALA A 67 -11.71 -4.97 -3.78
C ALA A 67 -11.77 -3.50 -4.19
N VAL A 68 -11.52 -2.58 -3.27
CA VAL A 68 -11.53 -1.13 -3.48
C VAL A 68 -10.12 -0.58 -3.30
N LEU A 69 -9.71 0.33 -4.18
CA LEU A 69 -8.48 1.09 -4.06
C LEU A 69 -8.85 2.56 -3.88
N SER A 70 -8.61 3.10 -2.69
CA SER A 70 -8.81 4.51 -2.43
C SER A 70 -7.59 5.30 -2.89
N VAL A 71 -7.80 6.33 -3.72
CA VAL A 71 -6.72 7.10 -4.34
C VAL A 71 -6.95 8.59 -4.23
N MET A 72 -5.85 9.35 -4.17
CA MET A 72 -5.82 10.79 -4.42
C MET A 72 -5.65 11.01 -5.92
N PRO A 73 -6.63 11.59 -6.63
CA PRO A 73 -6.54 11.85 -8.05
C PRO A 73 -5.69 13.10 -8.33
N PHE A 74 -5.09 13.12 -9.51
CA PHE A 74 -4.35 14.27 -10.04
C PHE A 74 -4.79 14.55 -11.49
N SER A 75 -4.40 15.71 -12.02
CA SER A 75 -4.72 16.16 -13.39
C SER A 75 -3.58 17.00 -13.94
N ASP A 76 -3.71 17.46 -15.18
CA ASP A 76 -2.73 18.38 -15.77
C ASP A 76 -2.73 19.77 -15.11
N GLN A 77 -3.81 20.14 -14.40
CA GLN A 77 -3.90 21.38 -13.61
C GLN A 77 -3.40 21.18 -12.18
N ALA A 78 -3.52 19.97 -11.64
CA ALA A 78 -3.06 19.58 -10.30
C ALA A 78 -2.14 18.38 -10.46
N ILE A 79 -0.91 18.64 -10.82
CA ILE A 79 0.09 17.63 -11.22
C ILE A 79 0.47 16.75 -10.03
N ASN A 80 0.61 15.44 -10.28
CA ASN A 80 1.15 14.50 -9.30
C ASN A 80 2.58 14.93 -8.89
N PRO A 81 2.80 15.28 -7.59
CA PRO A 81 4.08 15.79 -7.15
C PRO A 81 5.22 14.77 -7.25
N ILE A 82 4.93 13.47 -7.15
CA ILE A 82 5.95 12.43 -7.31
C ILE A 82 6.39 12.36 -8.76
N HIS A 83 5.45 12.39 -9.70
CA HIS A 83 5.77 12.48 -11.14
C HIS A 83 6.61 13.72 -11.44
N ASP A 84 6.20 14.86 -10.94
CA ASP A 84 6.85 16.14 -11.20
C ASP A 84 8.30 16.16 -10.69
N LEU A 85 8.49 15.84 -9.42
CA LEU A 85 9.80 15.89 -8.77
C LEU A 85 10.74 14.75 -9.20
N SER A 86 10.20 13.58 -9.53
CA SER A 86 10.99 12.41 -9.87
C SER A 86 11.14 12.23 -11.38
N ASN A 87 10.03 11.92 -12.07
CA ASN A 87 10.12 11.47 -13.46
C ASN A 87 10.37 12.64 -14.42
N ARG A 88 9.79 13.81 -14.14
CA ARG A 88 9.96 15.01 -14.98
C ARG A 88 11.22 15.80 -14.61
N ALA A 89 11.37 16.23 -13.35
CA ALA A 89 12.47 17.09 -12.92
C ALA A 89 13.75 16.32 -12.55
N GLY A 90 13.62 15.08 -12.09
CA GLY A 90 14.76 14.22 -11.75
C GLY A 90 15.44 14.54 -10.40
N TYR A 91 14.82 15.35 -9.54
CA TYR A 91 15.38 15.72 -8.24
C TYR A 91 15.35 14.58 -7.22
N VAL A 92 14.37 13.71 -7.28
CA VAL A 92 14.18 12.55 -6.41
C VAL A 92 14.06 11.31 -7.28
N LYS A 93 14.81 10.27 -6.97
CA LYS A 93 14.80 9.00 -7.73
C LYS A 93 14.64 7.83 -6.78
N PRO A 94 13.90 6.78 -7.17
CA PRO A 94 13.88 5.55 -6.40
C PRO A 94 15.27 4.92 -6.42
N ARG A 95 15.60 4.22 -5.33
CA ARG A 95 16.84 3.45 -5.27
C ARG A 95 16.70 2.21 -6.17
N ASP A 96 17.76 1.88 -6.88
CA ASP A 96 17.85 0.69 -7.73
C ASP A 96 17.79 -0.63 -6.92
N THR A 97 18.02 -0.57 -5.59
CA THR A 97 17.94 -1.73 -4.70
C THR A 97 16.60 -2.45 -4.79
N LEU A 98 15.47 -1.71 -4.88
CA LEU A 98 14.15 -2.33 -5.01
C LEU A 98 14.08 -3.32 -6.18
N ARG A 99 14.66 -2.96 -7.33
CA ARG A 99 14.69 -3.80 -8.52
C ARG A 99 15.78 -4.88 -8.44
N LEU A 100 16.94 -4.55 -7.87
CA LEU A 100 18.09 -5.45 -7.83
C LEU A 100 17.98 -6.55 -6.75
N THR A 101 17.23 -6.28 -5.68
CA THR A 101 17.01 -7.26 -4.59
C THR A 101 15.66 -7.97 -4.68
N ALA A 102 14.82 -7.63 -5.66
CA ALA A 102 13.56 -8.33 -5.86
C ALA A 102 13.80 -9.81 -6.17
N GLU A 103 12.94 -10.66 -5.62
CA GLU A 103 12.93 -12.08 -5.93
C GLU A 103 12.73 -12.29 -7.44
N ALA A 104 13.41 -13.27 -8.01
CA ALA A 104 13.29 -13.57 -9.44
C ALA A 104 11.83 -13.85 -9.82
N GLY A 105 11.29 -13.09 -10.79
CA GLY A 105 9.90 -13.19 -11.23
C GLY A 105 8.93 -12.30 -10.46
N ASP A 106 9.36 -11.55 -9.45
CA ASP A 106 8.49 -10.61 -8.72
C ASP A 106 8.08 -9.43 -9.59
N ALA A 107 6.82 -9.44 -10.04
CA ALA A 107 6.30 -8.40 -10.91
C ALA A 107 6.08 -7.05 -10.20
N ARG A 108 6.16 -6.98 -8.85
CA ARG A 108 6.04 -5.72 -8.11
C ARG A 108 7.18 -4.76 -8.42
N ALA A 109 8.38 -5.27 -8.69
CA ALA A 109 9.50 -4.44 -9.06
C ALA A 109 9.19 -3.60 -10.32
N ALA A 110 8.64 -4.22 -11.36
CA ALA A 110 8.26 -3.51 -12.58
C ALA A 110 7.05 -2.57 -12.41
N TYR A 111 6.16 -2.87 -11.46
CA TYR A 111 5.06 -1.96 -11.10
C TYR A 111 5.56 -0.67 -10.46
N HIS A 112 6.56 -0.75 -9.59
CA HIS A 112 7.06 0.39 -8.83
C HIS A 112 8.10 1.20 -9.58
N VAL A 113 9.02 0.53 -10.27
CA VAL A 113 10.18 1.19 -10.88
C VAL A 113 10.46 0.70 -12.30
N THR A 114 10.98 1.59 -13.10
CA THR A 114 11.51 1.29 -14.43
C THR A 114 12.88 1.93 -14.60
N VAL A 115 13.76 1.27 -15.36
CA VAL A 115 15.09 1.81 -15.65
C VAL A 115 14.95 3.09 -16.46
N ALA A 116 15.51 4.19 -15.99
CA ALA A 116 15.58 5.42 -16.74
C ALA A 116 16.56 5.28 -17.91
N ALA A 117 16.28 5.97 -19.02
CA ALA A 117 17.23 6.03 -20.14
C ALA A 117 18.56 6.63 -19.66
N ILE A 118 19.67 6.01 -20.07
CA ILE A 118 21.03 6.51 -19.80
C ILE A 118 21.20 7.82 -20.56
N ARG A 119 21.50 8.90 -19.83
CA ARG A 119 21.92 10.16 -20.40
C ARG A 119 23.40 10.40 -20.07
N GLY A 120 24.26 10.27 -21.06
CA GLY A 120 25.72 10.41 -20.91
C GLY A 120 26.35 9.27 -20.11
N ASN A 121 27.44 9.55 -19.38
CA ASN A 121 28.20 8.57 -18.59
C ASN A 121 27.67 8.42 -17.14
N VAL A 122 26.47 8.91 -16.84
CA VAL A 122 25.89 8.83 -15.51
C VAL A 122 25.17 7.48 -15.36
N ARG A 123 25.38 6.83 -14.22
CA ARG A 123 24.66 5.59 -13.85
C ARG A 123 23.16 5.80 -14.02
N PRO A 124 22.44 4.92 -14.72
CA PRO A 124 21.00 5.06 -14.88
C PRO A 124 20.34 4.98 -13.52
N LEU A 125 19.55 5.99 -13.20
CA LEU A 125 18.69 6.00 -12.03
C LEU A 125 17.32 5.49 -12.45
N ASP A 126 16.67 4.73 -11.58
CA ASP A 126 15.32 4.25 -11.84
C ASP A 126 14.31 5.42 -11.80
N ASN A 127 13.17 5.25 -12.47
CA ASN A 127 12.00 6.12 -12.39
C ASN A 127 10.87 5.40 -11.67
N PHE A 128 9.95 6.16 -11.07
CA PHE A 128 8.71 5.57 -10.55
C PHE A 128 7.78 5.21 -11.71
N ALA A 129 7.63 3.91 -12.00
CA ALA A 129 6.79 3.42 -13.09
C ALA A 129 5.30 3.71 -12.85
N GLN A 130 4.84 3.57 -11.62
CA GLN A 130 3.45 3.81 -11.21
C GLN A 130 3.02 5.28 -11.30
N TYR A 131 3.98 6.21 -11.35
CA TYR A 131 3.72 7.66 -11.47
C TYR A 131 4.24 8.20 -12.81
N ALA A 132 3.87 7.53 -13.91
CA ALA A 132 4.38 7.82 -15.24
C ALA A 132 3.83 9.12 -15.87
N SER A 133 2.76 9.69 -15.33
CA SER A 133 2.09 10.88 -15.88
C SER A 133 1.70 11.89 -14.80
N ASN A 134 1.39 13.13 -15.25
CA ASN A 134 0.85 14.20 -14.41
C ASN A 134 -0.41 13.76 -13.64
N SER A 135 -1.27 12.96 -14.27
CA SER A 135 -2.55 12.50 -13.75
C SER A 135 -2.49 11.16 -13.01
N SER A 136 -1.29 10.57 -12.84
CA SER A 136 -1.17 9.33 -12.06
C SER A 136 -1.67 9.54 -10.64
N SER A 137 -2.63 8.71 -10.21
CA SER A 137 -3.19 8.81 -8.84
C SER A 137 -2.22 8.24 -7.81
N ILE A 138 -2.28 8.77 -6.57
CA ILE A 138 -1.52 8.25 -5.43
C ILE A 138 -2.47 7.42 -4.55
N PRO A 139 -2.24 6.11 -4.38
CA PRO A 139 -3.03 5.28 -3.48
C PRO A 139 -2.84 5.68 -2.02
N PHE A 140 -3.92 5.72 -1.25
CA PHE A 140 -3.86 5.88 0.20
C PHE A 140 -3.39 4.59 0.89
N TYR A 141 -3.72 3.45 0.31
CA TYR A 141 -3.28 2.13 0.75
C TYR A 141 -3.31 1.16 -0.43
N TYR A 142 -2.63 0.04 -0.29
CA TYR A 142 -2.79 -1.11 -1.19
C TYR A 142 -3.45 -2.27 -0.45
N PRO A 143 -4.32 -3.05 -1.12
CA PRO A 143 -4.87 -4.28 -0.56
C PRO A 143 -3.80 -5.25 -0.04
N GLY A 144 -2.67 -5.35 -0.75
CA GLY A 144 -1.53 -6.15 -0.32
C GLY A 144 -0.91 -5.67 0.98
N GLU A 145 -0.83 -4.36 1.21
CA GLU A 145 -0.36 -3.77 2.46
C GLU A 145 -1.25 -4.18 3.65
N MET A 146 -2.57 -4.11 3.48
CA MET A 146 -3.50 -4.52 4.54
C MET A 146 -3.33 -5.99 4.91
N ARG A 147 -3.13 -6.85 3.91
CA ARG A 147 -2.81 -8.27 4.15
C ARG A 147 -1.49 -8.46 4.91
N LEU A 148 -0.46 -7.67 4.60
CA LEU A 148 0.84 -7.75 5.28
C LEU A 148 0.78 -7.20 6.70
N ILE A 149 0.02 -6.14 6.97
CA ILE A 149 -0.28 -5.68 8.34
C ILE A 149 -0.98 -6.79 9.13
N GLY A 150 -1.96 -7.45 8.52
CA GLY A 150 -2.62 -8.62 9.11
C GLY A 150 -1.66 -9.77 9.39
N ALA A 151 -0.74 -10.06 8.45
CA ALA A 151 0.27 -11.11 8.63
C ALA A 151 1.22 -10.82 9.79
N GLU A 152 1.73 -9.58 9.89
CA GLU A 152 2.58 -9.14 11.00
C GLU A 152 1.84 -9.24 12.33
N ALA A 153 0.58 -8.79 12.37
CA ALA A 153 -0.25 -8.88 13.57
C ALA A 153 -0.49 -10.33 13.99
N LEU A 154 -0.87 -11.21 13.06
CA LEU A 154 -1.09 -12.63 13.32
C LEU A 154 0.17 -13.33 13.83
N THR A 155 1.35 -12.99 13.29
CA THR A 155 2.63 -13.49 13.78
C THR A 155 2.85 -13.10 15.24
N ASN A 156 2.64 -11.83 15.59
CA ASN A 156 2.82 -11.35 16.97
C ASN A 156 1.76 -11.91 17.94
N LEU A 157 0.59 -12.29 17.43
CA LEU A 157 -0.47 -12.96 18.21
C LEU A 157 -0.30 -14.49 18.27
N GLY A 158 0.73 -15.05 17.61
CA GLY A 158 1.04 -16.48 17.63
C GLY A 158 0.28 -17.33 16.61
N ASP A 159 -0.51 -16.73 15.73
CA ASP A 159 -1.19 -17.44 14.63
C ASP A 159 -0.30 -17.50 13.37
N ILE A 160 0.70 -18.35 13.39
CA ILE A 160 1.63 -18.54 12.28
C ILE A 160 0.96 -19.09 11.01
N PRO A 161 0.01 -20.06 11.07
CA PRO A 161 -0.72 -20.50 9.88
C PRO A 161 -1.53 -19.36 9.22
N GLY A 162 -2.21 -18.53 10.00
CA GLY A 162 -2.93 -17.36 9.51
C GLY A 162 -2.00 -16.32 8.88
N ALA A 163 -0.87 -16.04 9.52
CA ALA A 163 0.15 -15.13 8.99
C ALA A 163 0.67 -15.62 7.62
N ARG A 164 1.00 -16.91 7.52
CA ARG A 164 1.43 -17.54 6.27
C ARG A 164 0.38 -17.41 5.16
N ALA A 165 -0.87 -17.67 5.47
CA ALA A 165 -1.96 -17.53 4.50
C ALA A 165 -2.08 -16.09 3.99
N ALA A 166 -1.94 -15.09 4.86
CA ALA A 166 -1.97 -13.68 4.51
C ALA A 166 -0.78 -13.29 3.60
N VAL A 167 0.44 -13.71 3.93
CA VAL A 167 1.64 -13.49 3.09
C VAL A 167 1.47 -14.15 1.72
N ASN A 168 1.04 -15.41 1.68
CA ASN A 168 0.81 -16.13 0.43
C ASN A 168 -0.29 -15.48 -0.42
N GLY A 169 -1.31 -14.89 0.21
CA GLY A 169 -2.34 -14.12 -0.48
C GLY A 169 -1.80 -12.88 -1.21
N VAL A 170 -0.64 -12.33 -0.78
CA VAL A 170 0.07 -11.25 -1.49
C VAL A 170 1.02 -11.82 -2.55
N ARG A 171 1.78 -12.86 -2.19
CA ARG A 171 2.78 -13.47 -3.09
C ARG A 171 2.17 -14.09 -4.35
N THR A 172 1.08 -14.82 -4.20
CA THR A 172 0.45 -15.55 -5.31
C THR A 172 -0.49 -14.70 -6.13
N LYS A 173 -0.76 -13.46 -5.71
CA LYS A 173 -1.69 -12.61 -6.43
C LYS A 173 -1.17 -12.25 -7.81
N CYS A 174 -1.90 -12.71 -8.84
CA CYS A 174 -1.71 -12.39 -10.24
C CYS A 174 -3.02 -11.85 -10.82
N GLY A 175 -2.94 -10.93 -11.75
CA GLY A 175 -4.13 -10.44 -12.45
C GLY A 175 -5.08 -9.60 -11.56
N GLY A 176 -6.32 -9.41 -12.05
CA GLY A 176 -7.33 -8.56 -11.41
C GLY A 176 -7.33 -7.12 -11.93
N SER A 177 -8.48 -6.43 -11.78
CA SER A 177 -8.73 -5.09 -12.36
C SER A 177 -8.11 -3.94 -11.57
N LEU A 178 -7.78 -4.12 -10.29
CA LEU A 178 -7.19 -3.05 -9.50
C LEU A 178 -5.77 -2.72 -9.97
N ASN A 179 -5.48 -1.43 -10.05
CA ASN A 179 -4.13 -0.94 -10.31
C ASN A 179 -3.29 -0.96 -9.01
N GLU A 180 -2.81 -2.13 -8.66
CA GLU A 180 -2.03 -2.42 -7.46
C GLU A 180 -0.82 -3.29 -7.79
N PRO A 181 0.25 -3.27 -6.95
CA PRO A 181 1.38 -4.17 -7.13
C PRO A 181 0.96 -5.62 -6.91
N LYS A 182 1.33 -6.49 -7.85
CA LYS A 182 1.03 -7.93 -7.84
C LYS A 182 2.32 -8.70 -7.96
N ALA A 183 2.62 -9.57 -6.98
CA ALA A 183 3.89 -10.28 -6.95
C ALA A 183 3.96 -11.39 -8.01
N CYS A 184 2.87 -12.13 -8.17
CA CYS A 184 2.78 -13.23 -9.13
C CYS A 184 3.83 -14.33 -8.88
N LEU A 185 4.17 -14.56 -7.62
CA LEU A 185 5.16 -15.54 -7.17
C LEU A 185 4.49 -16.82 -6.71
N ALA A 186 5.26 -17.91 -6.60
CA ALA A 186 4.81 -19.11 -5.94
C ALA A 186 4.55 -18.88 -4.44
N ALA A 187 3.63 -19.65 -3.86
CA ALA A 187 3.43 -19.66 -2.41
C ALA A 187 4.73 -20.10 -1.70
N LEU A 188 4.96 -19.54 -0.51
CA LEU A 188 6.01 -20.03 0.39
C LEU A 188 5.64 -21.42 0.88
N ALA A 189 6.63 -22.33 0.88
CA ALA A 189 6.48 -23.65 1.45
C ALA A 189 6.32 -23.58 2.98
N ASP A 190 5.62 -24.55 3.55
CA ASP A 190 5.31 -24.62 4.99
C ASP A 190 6.54 -24.58 5.90
N THR A 191 7.66 -25.07 5.43
CA THR A 191 8.92 -25.19 6.21
C THR A 191 9.68 -23.86 6.37
N LEU A 192 9.44 -22.84 5.54
CA LEU A 192 10.24 -21.61 5.55
C LEU A 192 9.81 -20.60 6.61
N LEU A 193 8.55 -20.64 7.06
CA LEU A 193 8.04 -19.70 8.09
C LEU A 193 8.14 -20.29 9.50
N ASP A 194 8.24 -21.61 9.66
CA ASP A 194 8.42 -22.24 10.97
C ASP A 194 9.83 -22.02 11.54
N THR A 195 10.79 -21.62 10.70
CA THR A 195 12.19 -21.40 11.08
C THR A 195 12.61 -19.93 11.14
N ALA A 196 11.70 -19.00 10.92
CA ALA A 196 12.05 -17.59 10.73
C ALA A 196 11.33 -16.61 11.69
N PRO A 197 11.50 -16.71 13.01
CA PRO A 197 11.27 -15.56 13.87
C PRO A 197 12.28 -14.43 13.58
N GLU A 198 13.40 -14.71 12.90
CA GLU A 198 14.47 -13.75 12.61
C GLU A 198 14.21 -12.88 11.35
N LEU A 199 13.39 -13.31 10.41
CA LEU A 199 13.11 -12.57 9.16
C LEU A 199 12.11 -11.41 9.31
N LEU A 200 11.48 -11.27 10.45
CA LEU A 200 10.56 -10.16 10.77
C LEU A 200 11.21 -9.11 11.69
N ALA A 201 12.48 -9.28 12.05
CA ALA A 201 13.23 -8.39 12.94
C ALA A 201 14.15 -7.39 12.19
N GLU A 202 14.15 -7.39 10.85
CA GLU A 202 14.82 -6.42 9.98
C GLU A 202 13.73 -5.60 9.24
#